data_3f7ca7ffe02079613a5b1bfc0983d255
#
_entry.id   3f7ca7ffe02079613a5b1bfc0983d255
#
_cell.length_a   1.000
_cell.length_b   1.000
_cell.length_c   1.000
_cell.angle_alpha   90.00
_cell.angle_beta   90.00
_cell.angle_gamma   90.00
#
_symmetry.space_group_name_H-M   'P 1'
#
loop_
_entity.id
_entity.type
_entity.pdbx_description
1 polymer ?
#
loop_
_entity_poly.entity_id
_entity_poly.type
_entity_poly.pdbx_seq_one_letter_code
_entity_poly.pdbx_strand_id
1 'polypeptide(L)'
;MSRSMYYYAHKKDDQIIINKLMDLSTKYHTRGFETYFGKIRMEGLLWNRKRVLRVYRNINLKLRVKRKRRLPARIKERLFVPGSINDPWSIDFMSDSLANGRRFRVINIIDDYNREALLNEAYYSIPATRLVQKIQELLLHRAKPKRIRTDNGPEFIAKVFKDFCSDHGIEIQYIQPGKPAQNAYIERFNRTFREDVLDAYLFESISHVNALAYEWQIDYNSNHPHKALNGLSPWLYAEEQLVS
;
A
#
# COMPACT_ATOMS: atom_id res chain seq x y z
N MET A 1 -21.85 -2.69 43.57
CA MET A 1 -20.47 -3.20 43.28
C MET A 1 -20.15 -4.28 44.30
N SER A 2 -19.62 -5.44 43.83
CA SER A 2 -19.18 -6.47 44.76
C SER A 2 -17.87 -6.03 45.43
N ARG A 3 -17.64 -6.49 46.69
CA ARG A 3 -16.43 -6.17 47.48
C ARG A 3 -15.14 -6.58 46.74
N SER A 4 -15.16 -7.69 46.00
CA SER A 4 -14.06 -8.17 45.16
C SER A 4 -13.73 -7.24 43.98
N MET A 5 -14.71 -6.53 43.44
CA MET A 5 -14.52 -5.57 42.34
C MET A 5 -13.88 -4.25 42.82
N TYR A 6 -14.15 -3.86 44.05
CA TYR A 6 -13.53 -2.68 44.66
C TYR A 6 -12.05 -2.85 44.98
N TYR A 7 -11.64 -4.09 45.38
CA TYR A 7 -10.25 -4.42 45.73
C TYR A 7 -9.46 -5.06 44.57
N TYR A 8 -10.05 -5.13 43.35
CA TYR A 8 -9.35 -5.72 42.22
C TYR A 8 -8.25 -4.78 41.71
N ALA A 9 -7.01 -5.03 42.16
CA ALA A 9 -5.84 -4.39 41.59
C ALA A 9 -5.41 -5.15 40.33
N HIS A 10 -5.29 -4.45 39.20
CA HIS A 10 -4.90 -5.03 37.93
C HIS A 10 -3.41 -5.45 37.97
N LYS A 11 -3.15 -6.74 38.18
CA LYS A 11 -1.79 -7.32 38.35
C LYS A 11 -1.02 -7.54 37.03
N LYS A 12 -1.59 -7.17 35.88
CA LYS A 12 -0.93 -7.41 34.58
C LYS A 12 -0.05 -6.23 34.22
N ASP A 13 1.25 -6.49 34.13
CA ASP A 13 2.20 -5.52 33.57
C ASP A 13 1.95 -5.35 32.06
N ASP A 14 1.51 -4.16 31.68
CA ASP A 14 1.27 -3.78 30.27
C ASP A 14 2.47 -3.04 29.65
N GLN A 15 3.58 -2.87 30.40
CA GLN A 15 4.72 -2.05 29.96
C GLN A 15 5.32 -2.53 28.63
N ILE A 16 5.43 -3.84 28.44
CA ILE A 16 5.94 -4.45 27.20
C ILE A 16 5.04 -4.05 26.01
N ILE A 17 3.72 -4.07 26.21
CA ILE A 17 2.76 -3.68 25.15
C ILE A 17 2.85 -2.18 24.89
N ILE A 18 2.99 -1.36 25.92
CA ILE A 18 3.14 0.10 25.81
C ILE A 18 4.40 0.42 24.98
N ASN A 19 5.55 -0.12 25.36
CA ASN A 19 6.81 0.12 24.66
C ASN A 19 6.69 -0.28 23.18
N LYS A 20 6.16 -1.45 22.88
CA LYS A 20 5.95 -1.92 21.50
C LYS A 20 5.02 -1.01 20.70
N LEU A 21 3.92 -0.55 21.28
CA LEU A 21 2.99 0.37 20.62
C LEU A 21 3.61 1.75 20.40
N MET A 22 4.45 2.23 21.32
CA MET A 22 5.18 3.48 21.17
C MET A 22 6.20 3.39 20.03
N ASP A 23 7.00 2.32 19.96
CA ASP A 23 7.94 2.07 18.87
C ASP A 23 7.22 2.05 17.51
N LEU A 24 6.11 1.32 17.41
CA LEU A 24 5.31 1.25 16.20
C LEU A 24 4.70 2.61 15.84
N SER A 25 4.27 3.41 16.82
CA SER A 25 3.70 4.73 16.57
C SER A 25 4.74 5.75 16.08
N THR A 26 5.98 5.62 16.53
CA THR A 26 7.10 6.45 16.07
C THR A 26 7.49 6.11 14.64
N LYS A 27 7.56 4.80 14.31
CA LYS A 27 7.91 4.35 12.96
C LYS A 27 6.78 4.55 11.94
N TYR A 28 5.50 4.37 12.36
CA TYR A 28 4.33 4.36 11.47
C TYR A 28 3.26 5.35 11.96
N HIS A 29 3.63 6.61 12.12
CA HIS A 29 2.80 7.65 12.78
C HIS A 29 1.44 7.92 12.11
N THR A 30 1.27 7.57 10.81
CA THR A 30 0.01 7.72 10.07
C THR A 30 -0.94 6.54 10.23
N ARG A 31 -0.50 5.45 10.88
CA ARG A 31 -1.23 4.18 10.97
C ARG A 31 -2.04 4.04 12.25
N GLY A 32 -3.13 3.29 12.15
CA GLY A 32 -4.02 3.02 13.27
C GLY A 32 -3.80 1.64 13.91
N PHE A 33 -4.63 1.36 14.91
CA PHE A 33 -4.58 0.13 15.71
C PHE A 33 -4.47 -1.16 14.88
N GLU A 34 -5.24 -1.30 13.82
CA GLU A 34 -5.27 -2.57 13.04
C GLU A 34 -3.92 -2.86 12.38
N THR A 35 -3.23 -1.85 11.88
CA THR A 35 -1.89 -2.00 11.31
C THR A 35 -0.88 -2.38 12.40
N TYR A 36 -0.89 -1.70 13.56
CA TYR A 36 0.00 -2.04 14.68
C TYR A 36 -0.23 -3.46 15.17
N PHE A 37 -1.50 -3.85 15.34
CA PHE A 37 -1.83 -5.20 15.78
C PHE A 37 -1.44 -6.26 14.74
N GLY A 38 -1.60 -5.98 13.45
CA GLY A 38 -1.11 -6.84 12.37
C GLY A 38 0.39 -7.06 12.44
N LYS A 39 1.19 -5.98 12.58
CA LYS A 39 2.66 -6.07 12.72
C LYS A 39 3.08 -6.86 13.97
N ILE A 40 2.42 -6.63 15.11
CA ILE A 40 2.63 -7.41 16.34
C ILE A 40 2.41 -8.92 16.08
N ARG A 41 1.38 -9.27 15.31
CA ARG A 41 1.10 -10.65 14.94
C ARG A 41 2.13 -11.27 14.01
N MET A 42 2.60 -10.51 13.01
CA MET A 42 3.65 -10.95 12.07
C MET A 42 4.98 -11.21 12.79
N GLU A 43 5.26 -10.49 13.87
CA GLU A 43 6.41 -10.75 14.74
C GLU A 43 6.24 -11.97 15.68
N GLY A 44 5.13 -12.71 15.55
CA GLY A 44 4.84 -13.89 16.37
C GLY A 44 4.32 -13.61 17.78
N LEU A 45 4.04 -12.35 18.13
CA LEU A 45 3.54 -11.99 19.47
C LEU A 45 2.04 -12.28 19.60
N LEU A 46 1.70 -13.35 20.30
CA LEU A 46 0.33 -13.86 20.45
C LEU A 46 -0.48 -13.10 21.53
N TRP A 47 -0.33 -11.80 21.66
CA TRP A 47 -1.06 -11.02 22.65
C TRP A 47 -2.56 -10.94 22.33
N ASN A 48 -3.38 -10.97 23.39
CA ASN A 48 -4.83 -10.84 23.24
C ASN A 48 -5.22 -9.47 22.65
N ARG A 49 -5.96 -9.45 21.54
CA ARG A 49 -6.37 -8.23 20.83
C ARG A 49 -7.10 -7.23 21.73
N LYS A 50 -7.99 -7.72 22.63
CA LYS A 50 -8.72 -6.84 23.55
C LYS A 50 -7.77 -6.15 24.55
N ARG A 51 -6.72 -6.87 25.01
CA ARG A 51 -5.70 -6.30 25.89
C ARG A 51 -4.88 -5.22 25.18
N VAL A 52 -4.37 -5.50 23.99
CA VAL A 52 -3.59 -4.53 23.19
C VAL A 52 -4.44 -3.30 22.84
N LEU A 53 -5.70 -3.49 22.44
CA LEU A 53 -6.61 -2.38 22.13
C LEU A 53 -6.91 -1.51 23.36
N ARG A 54 -7.03 -2.10 24.53
CA ARG A 54 -7.21 -1.36 25.79
C ARG A 54 -5.98 -0.47 26.06
N VAL A 55 -4.78 -1.04 25.97
CA VAL A 55 -3.53 -0.29 26.15
C VAL A 55 -3.41 0.83 25.13
N TYR A 56 -3.62 0.55 23.84
CA TYR A 56 -3.60 1.53 22.75
C TYR A 56 -4.53 2.73 23.02
N ARG A 57 -5.71 2.47 23.58
CA ARG A 57 -6.66 3.53 23.96
C ARG A 57 -6.19 4.34 25.16
N ASN A 58 -5.60 3.67 26.15
CA ASN A 58 -5.13 4.31 27.39
C ASN A 58 -3.96 5.28 27.15
N ILE A 59 -3.06 4.93 26.19
CA ILE A 59 -1.93 5.80 25.82
C ILE A 59 -2.28 6.82 24.72
N ASN A 60 -3.58 6.97 24.39
CA ASN A 60 -4.11 7.98 23.47
C ASN A 60 -3.53 7.97 22.04
N LEU A 61 -3.10 6.82 21.52
CA LEU A 61 -2.59 6.68 20.15
C LEU A 61 -3.67 6.77 19.05
N LYS A 62 -4.89 7.16 19.38
CA LYS A 62 -5.98 7.25 18.42
C LYS A 62 -5.72 8.34 17.38
N LEU A 63 -5.73 7.95 16.12
CA LEU A 63 -5.73 8.91 15.01
C LEU A 63 -7.00 9.77 15.03
N ARG A 64 -6.85 11.05 14.70
CA ARG A 64 -7.99 11.95 14.54
C ARG A 64 -8.76 11.57 13.27
N VAL A 65 -9.92 10.97 13.42
CA VAL A 65 -10.79 10.58 12.30
C VAL A 65 -11.71 11.76 11.94
N LYS A 66 -11.55 12.32 10.74
CA LYS A 66 -12.56 13.24 10.18
C LYS A 66 -13.80 12.42 9.83
N ARG A 67 -14.96 12.72 10.46
CA ARG A 67 -16.24 12.10 10.07
C ARG A 67 -16.60 12.54 8.66
N LYS A 68 -16.57 11.60 7.70
CA LYS A 68 -17.08 11.85 6.34
C LYS A 68 -18.62 11.83 6.39
N ARG A 69 -19.28 12.77 5.68
CA ARG A 69 -20.73 12.67 5.42
C ARG A 69 -21.00 11.35 4.69
N ARG A 70 -22.01 10.60 5.15
CA ARG A 70 -22.46 9.41 4.44
C ARG A 70 -23.05 9.87 3.10
N LEU A 71 -22.39 9.54 2.02
CA LEU A 71 -22.96 9.63 0.67
C LEU A 71 -23.89 8.43 0.46
N PRO A 72 -24.94 8.55 -0.40
CA PRO A 72 -25.79 7.43 -0.78
C PRO A 72 -24.92 6.23 -1.21
N ALA A 73 -25.38 5.02 -0.89
CA ALA A 73 -24.68 3.81 -1.29
C ALA A 73 -24.64 3.75 -2.83
N ARG A 74 -23.44 3.84 -3.41
CA ARG A 74 -23.24 3.55 -4.84
C ARG A 74 -23.41 2.05 -5.04
N ILE A 75 -23.99 1.65 -6.16
CA ILE A 75 -24.01 0.25 -6.59
C ILE A 75 -22.55 -0.18 -6.72
N LYS A 76 -22.13 -1.07 -5.83
CA LYS A 76 -20.76 -1.62 -5.84
C LYS A 76 -20.72 -2.73 -6.87
N GLU A 77 -20.18 -2.48 -8.04
CA GLU A 77 -19.73 -3.58 -8.89
C GLU A 77 -18.64 -4.37 -8.14
N ARG A 78 -18.72 -5.70 -8.25
CA ARG A 78 -17.69 -6.56 -7.64
C ARG A 78 -16.36 -6.27 -8.31
N LEU A 79 -15.34 -5.94 -7.53
CA LEU A 79 -13.97 -5.89 -7.99
C LEU A 79 -13.61 -7.25 -8.62
N PHE A 80 -12.96 -7.22 -9.76
CA PHE A 80 -12.30 -8.41 -10.30
C PHE A 80 -11.27 -8.89 -9.28
N VAL A 81 -11.43 -10.11 -8.80
CA VAL A 81 -10.46 -10.72 -7.87
C VAL A 81 -9.38 -11.39 -8.73
N PRO A 82 -8.12 -10.96 -8.63
CA PRO A 82 -7.01 -11.59 -9.33
C PRO A 82 -6.89 -13.06 -8.97
N GLY A 83 -6.62 -13.92 -9.97
CA GLY A 83 -6.56 -15.36 -9.77
C GLY A 83 -5.14 -15.91 -9.53
N SER A 84 -4.11 -15.16 -9.89
CA SER A 84 -2.70 -15.61 -9.79
C SER A 84 -1.75 -14.42 -9.75
N ILE A 85 -0.52 -14.66 -9.28
CA ILE A 85 0.60 -13.71 -9.38
C ILE A 85 0.79 -13.31 -10.85
N ASN A 86 1.13 -12.05 -11.10
CA ASN A 86 1.29 -11.44 -12.42
C ASN A 86 -0.02 -11.41 -13.26
N ASP A 87 -1.20 -11.30 -12.61
CA ASP A 87 -2.47 -11.18 -13.33
C ASP A 87 -3.56 -10.47 -12.51
N PRO A 88 -3.80 -9.16 -12.75
CA PRO A 88 -3.04 -8.19 -13.56
C PRO A 88 -2.00 -7.41 -12.75
N TRP A 89 -1.13 -6.66 -13.44
CA TRP A 89 -0.45 -5.51 -12.85
C TRP A 89 -1.28 -4.25 -13.02
N SER A 90 -1.46 -3.48 -11.96
CA SER A 90 -2.06 -2.14 -12.04
C SER A 90 -0.96 -1.08 -12.08
N ILE A 91 -1.11 -0.10 -12.97
CA ILE A 91 -0.19 1.03 -13.13
C ILE A 91 -0.96 2.33 -12.96
N ASP A 92 -0.39 3.26 -12.18
CA ASP A 92 -0.95 4.60 -12.00
C ASP A 92 0.14 5.61 -11.69
N PHE A 93 -0.17 6.89 -11.90
CA PHE A 93 0.73 7.99 -11.62
C PHE A 93 0.21 8.88 -10.49
N MET A 94 1.12 9.27 -9.62
CA MET A 94 0.88 10.32 -8.63
C MET A 94 1.69 11.55 -8.99
N SER A 95 1.28 12.71 -8.47
CA SER A 95 2.02 13.97 -8.65
C SER A 95 2.20 14.65 -7.31
N ASP A 96 3.37 15.30 -7.16
CA ASP A 96 3.70 16.12 -6.01
C ASP A 96 4.74 17.19 -6.39
N SER A 97 5.27 17.94 -5.40
CA SER A 97 6.22 19.02 -5.61
C SER A 97 7.37 18.94 -4.62
N LEU A 98 8.57 19.29 -5.08
CA LEU A 98 9.74 19.51 -4.21
C LEU A 98 9.55 20.79 -3.38
N ALA A 99 10.34 20.98 -2.35
CA ALA A 99 10.35 22.16 -1.48
C ALA A 99 10.57 23.48 -2.27
N ASN A 100 11.26 23.42 -3.40
CA ASN A 100 11.47 24.55 -4.30
C ASN A 100 10.29 24.79 -5.28
N GLY A 101 9.17 24.06 -5.13
CA GLY A 101 7.97 24.17 -5.98
C GLY A 101 8.05 23.42 -7.30
N ARG A 102 9.18 22.77 -7.63
CA ARG A 102 9.28 22.00 -8.88
C ARG A 102 8.45 20.73 -8.79
N ARG A 103 7.53 20.55 -9.73
CA ARG A 103 6.64 19.37 -9.78
C ARG A 103 7.40 18.13 -10.22
N PHE A 104 6.97 16.99 -9.67
CA PHE A 104 7.39 15.66 -10.10
C PHE A 104 6.20 14.70 -10.16
N ARG A 105 6.41 13.57 -10.82
CA ARG A 105 5.45 12.48 -10.89
C ARG A 105 6.09 11.20 -10.35
N VAL A 106 5.28 10.36 -9.74
CA VAL A 106 5.69 9.03 -9.29
C VAL A 106 4.96 8.01 -10.12
N ILE A 107 5.69 7.06 -10.71
CA ILE A 107 5.12 5.86 -11.34
C ILE A 107 4.98 4.78 -10.29
N ASN A 108 3.79 4.22 -10.17
CA ASN A 108 3.47 3.12 -9.29
C ASN A 108 3.02 1.91 -10.11
N ILE A 109 3.63 0.76 -9.86
CA ILE A 109 3.23 -0.52 -10.43
C ILE A 109 3.07 -1.52 -9.29
N ILE A 110 1.89 -2.16 -9.22
CA ILE A 110 1.61 -3.21 -8.24
C ILE A 110 1.13 -4.47 -8.92
N ASP A 111 1.40 -5.61 -8.31
CA ASP A 111 0.69 -6.85 -8.63
C ASP A 111 -0.62 -6.89 -7.84
N ASP A 112 -1.75 -6.95 -8.54
CA ASP A 112 -3.07 -6.93 -7.89
C ASP A 112 -3.37 -8.20 -7.10
N TYR A 113 -2.69 -9.32 -7.37
CA TYR A 113 -2.92 -10.59 -6.67
C TYR A 113 -2.44 -10.54 -5.22
N ASN A 114 -1.14 -10.32 -5.04
CA ASN A 114 -0.51 -10.29 -3.71
C ASN A 114 -0.27 -8.88 -3.17
N ARG A 115 -0.74 -7.83 -3.85
CA ARG A 115 -0.57 -6.41 -3.47
C ARG A 115 0.88 -5.93 -3.46
N GLU A 116 1.79 -6.68 -4.04
CA GLU A 116 3.21 -6.35 -4.06
C GLU A 116 3.46 -5.06 -4.86
N ALA A 117 4.21 -4.15 -4.26
CA ALA A 117 4.75 -2.98 -4.93
C ALA A 117 5.93 -3.40 -5.81
N LEU A 118 5.74 -3.37 -7.13
CA LEU A 118 6.77 -3.76 -8.09
C LEU A 118 7.68 -2.60 -8.46
N LEU A 119 7.11 -1.40 -8.53
CA LEU A 119 7.82 -0.17 -8.84
C LEU A 119 7.17 1.00 -8.13
N ASN A 120 8.01 1.86 -7.57
CA ASN A 120 7.62 3.14 -6.98
C ASN A 120 8.78 4.12 -7.18
N GLU A 121 8.77 4.87 -8.30
CA GLU A 121 9.86 5.78 -8.65
C GLU A 121 9.36 7.14 -9.11
N ALA A 122 10.06 8.21 -8.69
CA ALA A 122 9.77 9.58 -9.01
C ALA A 122 10.65 10.14 -10.13
N TYR A 123 10.03 10.95 -11.00
CA TYR A 123 10.67 11.63 -12.12
C TYR A 123 10.05 13.02 -12.34
N TYR A 124 10.78 13.93 -12.94
CA TYR A 124 10.21 15.22 -13.38
C TYR A 124 9.21 15.05 -14.53
N SER A 125 9.43 14.04 -15.37
CA SER A 125 8.52 13.70 -16.48
C SER A 125 8.55 12.19 -16.73
N ILE A 126 7.40 11.62 -17.04
CA ILE A 126 7.25 10.19 -17.33
C ILE A 126 6.54 10.06 -18.70
N PRO A 127 7.27 10.24 -19.82
CA PRO A 127 6.73 9.93 -21.13
C PRO A 127 6.52 8.42 -21.29
N ALA A 128 5.68 8.03 -22.27
CA ALA A 128 5.39 6.60 -22.52
C ALA A 128 6.65 5.75 -22.78
N THR A 129 7.69 6.33 -23.35
CA THR A 129 8.99 5.65 -23.56
C THR A 129 9.66 5.28 -22.24
N ARG A 130 9.61 6.16 -21.22
CA ARG A 130 10.12 5.86 -19.90
C ARG A 130 9.29 4.81 -19.18
N LEU A 131 7.96 4.87 -19.34
CA LEU A 131 7.08 3.83 -18.81
C LEU A 131 7.45 2.46 -19.37
N VAL A 132 7.60 2.35 -20.69
CA VAL A 132 8.01 1.11 -21.36
C VAL A 132 9.38 0.65 -20.86
N GLN A 133 10.37 1.54 -20.77
CA GLN A 133 11.70 1.22 -20.23
C GLN A 133 11.60 0.60 -18.82
N LYS A 134 10.80 1.20 -17.93
CA LYS A 134 10.64 0.70 -16.56
C LYS A 134 9.96 -0.66 -16.48
N ILE A 135 8.99 -0.90 -17.35
CA ILE A 135 8.38 -2.23 -17.43
C ILE A 135 9.39 -3.25 -17.98
N GLN A 136 10.19 -2.90 -18.98
CA GLN A 136 11.26 -3.77 -19.49
C GLN A 136 12.28 -4.11 -18.39
N GLU A 137 12.71 -3.16 -17.58
CA GLU A 137 13.59 -3.40 -16.43
C GLU A 137 12.97 -4.40 -15.44
N LEU A 138 11.67 -4.28 -15.13
CA LEU A 138 10.97 -5.26 -14.29
C LEU A 138 10.95 -6.66 -14.91
N LEU A 139 10.76 -6.77 -16.23
CA LEU A 139 10.71 -8.04 -16.93
C LEU A 139 12.07 -8.78 -16.98
N LEU A 140 13.19 -8.12 -16.66
CA LEU A 140 14.49 -8.79 -16.52
C LEU A 140 14.56 -9.72 -15.29
N HIS A 141 13.75 -9.43 -14.25
CA HIS A 141 13.80 -10.12 -12.97
C HIS A 141 12.47 -10.75 -12.56
N ARG A 142 11.42 -10.56 -13.36
CA ARG A 142 10.08 -11.05 -13.07
C ARG A 142 9.36 -11.54 -14.32
N ALA A 143 8.53 -12.57 -14.15
CA ALA A 143 7.68 -13.04 -15.23
C ALA A 143 6.71 -11.93 -15.68
N LYS A 144 6.48 -11.86 -17.00
CA LYS A 144 5.58 -10.87 -17.59
C LYS A 144 4.15 -11.03 -17.07
N PRO A 145 3.40 -9.92 -16.89
CA PRO A 145 2.00 -10.01 -16.54
C PRO A 145 1.17 -10.51 -17.72
N LYS A 146 0.07 -11.18 -17.42
CA LYS A 146 -0.92 -11.49 -18.45
C LYS A 146 -1.63 -10.23 -18.92
N ARG A 147 -1.91 -9.32 -17.98
CA ARG A 147 -2.65 -8.07 -18.21
C ARG A 147 -2.02 -6.91 -17.47
N ILE A 148 -2.12 -5.73 -18.07
CA ILE A 148 -1.83 -4.46 -17.40
C ILE A 148 -3.13 -3.68 -17.31
N ARG A 149 -3.51 -3.26 -16.09
CA ARG A 149 -4.66 -2.40 -15.82
C ARG A 149 -4.19 -0.96 -15.63
N THR A 150 -4.84 -0.03 -16.32
CA THR A 150 -4.49 1.38 -16.29
C THR A 150 -5.70 2.26 -16.64
N ASP A 151 -5.61 3.55 -16.33
CA ASP A 151 -6.55 4.54 -16.83
C ASP A 151 -6.30 4.84 -18.34
N ASN A 152 -7.04 5.82 -18.87
CA ASN A 152 -6.88 6.26 -20.27
C ASN A 152 -5.91 7.46 -20.39
N GLY A 153 -4.89 7.54 -19.54
CA GLY A 153 -3.88 8.57 -19.59
C GLY A 153 -3.10 8.58 -20.91
N PRO A 154 -2.58 9.74 -21.34
CA PRO A 154 -1.90 9.87 -22.63
C PRO A 154 -0.71 8.92 -22.77
N GLU A 155 -0.03 8.59 -21.69
CA GLU A 155 1.09 7.66 -21.66
C GLU A 155 0.67 6.22 -22.00
N PHE A 156 -0.53 5.82 -21.57
CA PHE A 156 -1.07 4.47 -21.75
C PHE A 156 -1.77 4.28 -23.11
N ILE A 157 -2.26 5.36 -23.72
CA ILE A 157 -2.84 5.30 -25.08
C ILE A 157 -1.79 5.52 -26.18
N ALA A 158 -0.57 5.91 -25.80
CA ALA A 158 0.53 6.15 -26.72
C ALA A 158 0.89 4.86 -27.52
N LYS A 159 1.20 5.06 -28.82
CA LYS A 159 1.54 3.95 -29.72
C LYS A 159 2.68 3.09 -29.17
N VAL A 160 3.74 3.70 -28.66
CA VAL A 160 4.93 2.98 -28.13
C VAL A 160 4.57 2.02 -26.96
N PHE A 161 3.64 2.40 -26.09
CA PHE A 161 3.18 1.52 -25.02
C PHE A 161 2.29 0.38 -25.54
N LYS A 162 1.40 0.67 -26.49
CA LYS A 162 0.52 -0.33 -27.09
C LYS A 162 1.31 -1.36 -27.88
N ASP A 163 2.25 -0.89 -28.73
CA ASP A 163 3.13 -1.77 -29.50
C ASP A 163 3.94 -2.68 -28.57
N PHE A 164 4.55 -2.11 -27.53
CA PHE A 164 5.27 -2.89 -26.52
C PHE A 164 4.41 -3.99 -25.88
N CYS A 165 3.21 -3.65 -25.44
CA CYS A 165 2.29 -4.66 -24.86
C CYS A 165 1.91 -5.75 -25.87
N SER A 166 1.62 -5.36 -27.10
CA SER A 166 1.32 -6.29 -28.21
C SER A 166 2.47 -7.25 -28.47
N ASP A 167 3.70 -6.72 -28.61
CA ASP A 167 4.90 -7.51 -28.90
C ASP A 167 5.22 -8.55 -27.80
N HIS A 168 4.87 -8.22 -26.56
CA HIS A 168 5.05 -9.11 -25.41
C HIS A 168 3.82 -9.98 -25.11
N GLY A 169 2.73 -9.85 -25.87
CA GLY A 169 1.48 -10.56 -25.60
C GLY A 169 0.87 -10.21 -24.27
N ILE A 170 0.93 -8.93 -23.87
CA ILE A 170 0.34 -8.37 -22.65
C ILE A 170 -0.98 -7.68 -23.01
N GLU A 171 -2.09 -8.11 -22.40
CA GLU A 171 -3.40 -7.50 -22.60
C GLU A 171 -3.49 -6.17 -21.84
N ILE A 172 -3.91 -5.08 -22.50
CA ILE A 172 -4.15 -3.80 -21.83
C ILE A 172 -5.62 -3.74 -21.43
N GLN A 173 -5.87 -3.61 -20.13
CA GLN A 173 -7.21 -3.45 -19.56
C GLN A 173 -7.43 -2.00 -19.13
N TYR A 174 -8.09 -1.22 -19.98
CA TYR A 174 -8.44 0.17 -19.65
C TYR A 174 -9.62 0.22 -18.67
N ILE A 175 -9.50 1.11 -17.68
CA ILE A 175 -10.58 1.40 -16.74
C ILE A 175 -11.67 2.18 -17.46
N GLN A 176 -12.92 1.76 -17.27
CA GLN A 176 -14.06 2.46 -17.85
C GLN A 176 -14.25 3.84 -17.19
N PRO A 177 -14.53 4.90 -17.98
CA PRO A 177 -14.85 6.21 -17.42
C PRO A 177 -15.98 6.13 -16.38
N GLY A 178 -15.77 6.76 -15.22
CA GLY A 178 -16.75 6.77 -14.12
C GLY A 178 -16.79 5.52 -13.26
N LYS A 179 -15.92 4.54 -13.47
CA LYS A 179 -15.80 3.32 -12.66
C LYS A 179 -14.47 3.23 -11.87
N PRO A 180 -14.19 4.14 -10.94
CA PRO A 180 -12.93 4.14 -10.16
C PRO A 180 -12.74 2.84 -9.34
N ALA A 181 -13.83 2.15 -9.00
CA ALA A 181 -13.75 0.86 -8.31
C ALA A 181 -12.91 -0.18 -9.06
N GLN A 182 -12.79 -0.09 -10.39
CA GLN A 182 -11.99 -1.00 -11.18
C GLN A 182 -10.47 -0.87 -10.91
N ASN A 183 -10.01 0.26 -10.35
CA ASN A 183 -8.60 0.52 -10.00
C ASN A 183 -8.35 0.59 -8.48
N ALA A 184 -9.26 0.07 -7.68
CA ALA A 184 -9.23 0.25 -6.23
C ALA A 184 -7.98 -0.30 -5.53
N TYR A 185 -7.26 -1.26 -6.13
CA TYR A 185 -6.04 -1.81 -5.55
C TYR A 185 -4.91 -0.79 -5.57
N ILE A 186 -4.62 -0.22 -6.74
CA ILE A 186 -3.57 0.78 -6.86
C ILE A 186 -3.97 2.12 -6.23
N GLU A 187 -5.26 2.50 -6.26
CA GLU A 187 -5.75 3.68 -5.53
C GLU A 187 -5.50 3.57 -4.03
N ARG A 188 -5.72 2.37 -3.46
CA ARG A 188 -5.41 2.11 -2.06
C ARG A 188 -3.92 2.15 -1.78
N PHE A 189 -3.10 1.56 -2.66
CA PHE A 189 -1.64 1.64 -2.60
C PHE A 189 -1.18 3.09 -2.63
N ASN A 190 -1.61 3.85 -3.62
CA ASN A 190 -1.28 5.27 -3.78
C ASN A 190 -1.63 6.11 -2.55
N ARG A 191 -2.80 5.86 -1.95
CA ARG A 191 -3.18 6.51 -0.69
C ARG A 191 -2.20 6.17 0.43
N THR A 192 -1.83 4.90 0.56
CA THR A 192 -0.90 4.45 1.59
C THR A 192 0.46 5.12 1.42
N PHE A 193 0.99 5.13 0.19
CA PHE A 193 2.24 5.81 -0.14
C PHE A 193 2.18 7.31 0.09
N ARG A 194 1.09 7.97 -0.29
CA ARG A 194 0.90 9.39 -0.04
C ARG A 194 0.93 9.71 1.44
N GLU A 195 0.15 8.99 2.24
CA GLU A 195 0.05 9.22 3.69
C GLU A 195 1.38 8.95 4.41
N ASP A 196 2.15 7.94 3.98
CA ASP A 196 3.38 7.54 4.64
C ASP A 196 4.62 8.30 4.17
N VAL A 197 4.64 8.75 2.91
CA VAL A 197 5.84 9.35 2.29
C VAL A 197 5.54 10.76 1.79
N LEU A 198 4.63 10.94 0.82
CA LEU A 198 4.48 12.24 0.17
C LEU A 198 3.98 13.35 1.12
N ASP A 199 3.03 13.03 2.00
CA ASP A 199 2.48 13.99 2.97
C ASP A 199 3.32 14.07 4.27
N ALA A 200 4.28 13.14 4.46
CA ALA A 200 5.08 13.06 5.69
C ALA A 200 6.43 13.79 5.62
N TYR A 201 6.95 14.02 4.41
CA TYR A 201 8.27 14.59 4.19
C TYR A 201 8.25 15.81 3.28
N LEU A 202 9.22 16.70 3.47
CA LEU A 202 9.56 17.76 2.53
C LEU A 202 10.75 17.32 1.70
N PHE A 203 10.60 17.32 0.40
CA PHE A 203 11.62 16.78 -0.53
C PHE A 203 12.46 17.90 -1.13
N GLU A 204 13.77 17.79 -1.01
CA GLU A 204 14.73 18.73 -1.61
C GLU A 204 15.09 18.36 -3.05
N SER A 205 15.07 17.06 -3.38
CA SER A 205 15.45 16.54 -4.69
C SER A 205 14.69 15.27 -5.07
N ILE A 206 14.69 14.92 -6.36
CA ILE A 206 14.14 13.64 -6.85
C ILE A 206 14.89 12.44 -6.24
N SER A 207 16.19 12.53 -6.04
CA SER A 207 16.97 11.46 -5.40
C SER A 207 16.50 11.22 -3.98
N HIS A 208 16.15 12.28 -3.22
CA HIS A 208 15.60 12.15 -1.88
C HIS A 208 14.22 11.45 -1.92
N VAL A 209 13.34 11.82 -2.87
CA VAL A 209 12.05 11.13 -3.06
C VAL A 209 12.27 9.64 -3.33
N ASN A 210 13.17 9.31 -4.27
CA ASN A 210 13.42 7.93 -4.67
C ASN A 210 14.06 7.09 -3.57
N ALA A 211 14.95 7.66 -2.75
CA ALA A 211 15.52 6.97 -1.60
C ALA A 211 14.43 6.56 -0.60
N LEU A 212 13.57 7.51 -0.20
CA LEU A 212 12.46 7.24 0.72
C LEU A 212 11.40 6.31 0.11
N ALA A 213 11.11 6.44 -1.20
CA ALA A 213 10.18 5.56 -1.90
C ALA A 213 10.68 4.11 -1.93
N TYR A 214 11.99 3.90 -2.16
CA TYR A 214 12.60 2.58 -2.16
C TYR A 214 12.59 1.93 -0.77
N GLU A 215 12.99 2.65 0.28
CA GLU A 215 12.94 2.16 1.65
C GLU A 215 11.51 1.80 2.07
N TRP A 216 10.56 2.67 1.72
CA TRP A 216 9.15 2.43 2.00
C TRP A 216 8.61 1.23 1.21
N GLN A 217 8.99 1.04 -0.05
CA GLN A 217 8.59 -0.10 -0.87
C GLN A 217 9.05 -1.42 -0.25
N ILE A 218 10.28 -1.49 0.24
CA ILE A 218 10.80 -2.67 0.95
C ILE A 218 9.98 -2.94 2.22
N ASP A 219 9.77 -1.92 3.07
CA ASP A 219 8.97 -2.07 4.30
C ASP A 219 7.51 -2.46 3.99
N TYR A 220 6.93 -1.88 2.93
CA TYR A 220 5.58 -2.21 2.49
C TYR A 220 5.48 -3.69 2.07
N ASN A 221 6.39 -4.16 1.25
CA ASN A 221 6.36 -5.53 0.75
C ASN A 221 6.68 -6.57 1.84
N SER A 222 7.59 -6.24 2.77
CA SER A 222 8.02 -7.18 3.82
C SER A 222 7.16 -7.12 5.07
N ASN A 223 6.63 -5.95 5.46
CA ASN A 223 6.06 -5.72 6.78
C ASN A 223 4.64 -5.13 6.81
N HIS A 224 4.05 -4.74 5.66
CA HIS A 224 2.72 -4.13 5.68
C HIS A 224 1.62 -5.21 5.67
N PRO A 225 0.85 -5.38 6.77
CA PRO A 225 -0.18 -6.42 6.84
C PRO A 225 -1.42 -6.04 6.03
N HIS A 226 -1.86 -6.94 5.16
CA HIS A 226 -3.07 -6.78 4.38
C HIS A 226 -4.20 -7.69 4.88
N LYS A 227 -5.34 -7.11 5.23
CA LYS A 227 -6.50 -7.90 5.65
C LYS A 227 -6.94 -8.90 4.58
N ALA A 228 -6.84 -8.52 3.29
CA ALA A 228 -7.20 -9.38 2.18
C ALA A 228 -6.21 -10.52 1.93
N LEU A 229 -5.02 -10.45 2.53
CA LEU A 229 -3.97 -11.47 2.49
C LEU A 229 -3.84 -12.16 3.87
N ASN A 230 -4.94 -12.39 4.56
CA ASN A 230 -4.99 -13.02 5.88
C ASN A 230 -4.13 -12.33 6.97
N GLY A 231 -3.82 -11.04 6.78
CA GLY A 231 -2.95 -10.26 7.67
C GLY A 231 -1.47 -10.38 7.35
N LEU A 232 -1.10 -11.07 6.28
CA LEU A 232 0.27 -11.19 5.81
C LEU A 232 0.70 -9.96 5.00
N SER A 233 2.01 -9.78 4.89
CA SER A 233 2.61 -8.84 3.94
C SER A 233 2.62 -9.42 2.52
N PRO A 234 2.81 -8.59 1.48
CA PRO A 234 2.87 -9.04 0.10
C PRO A 234 3.85 -10.19 -0.15
N TRP A 235 5.07 -10.11 0.36
CA TRP A 235 6.09 -11.14 0.17
C TRP A 235 5.78 -12.41 0.95
N LEU A 236 5.38 -12.31 2.21
CA LEU A 236 5.00 -13.50 2.99
C LEU A 236 3.81 -14.23 2.37
N TYR A 237 2.84 -13.49 1.84
CA TYR A 237 1.72 -14.11 1.14
C TYR A 237 2.16 -14.82 -0.14
N ALA A 238 3.08 -14.22 -0.92
CA ALA A 238 3.62 -14.84 -2.13
C ALA A 238 4.38 -16.14 -1.81
N GLU A 239 5.19 -16.16 -0.74
CA GLU A 239 5.92 -17.35 -0.27
C GLU A 239 4.96 -18.49 0.12
N GLU A 240 3.88 -18.20 0.87
CA GLU A 240 2.88 -19.21 1.22
C GLU A 240 2.20 -19.84 -0.01
N GLN A 241 1.97 -19.04 -1.07
CA GLN A 241 1.36 -19.54 -2.30
C GLN A 241 2.30 -20.40 -3.17
N LEU A 242 3.62 -20.31 -2.96
CA LEU A 242 4.59 -21.15 -3.66
C LEU A 242 4.76 -22.53 -2.99
N VAL A 243 4.39 -22.66 -1.74
CA VAL A 243 4.55 -23.90 -0.93
C VAL A 243 3.26 -24.73 -0.91
N SER A 244 2.12 -24.15 -1.28
CA SER A 244 0.80 -24.81 -1.33
C SER A 244 0.47 -25.32 -2.71
#